data_9610fa4955c6ee4855ce21cff0f5212f
#
_entry.id   9610fa4955c6ee4855ce21cff0f5212f
#
_cell.length_a   1.000
_cell.length_b   1.000
_cell.length_c   1.000
_cell.angle_alpha   90.00
_cell.angle_beta   90.00
_cell.angle_gamma   90.00
#
_symmetry.space_group_name_H-M   'P 1'
#
loop_
_entity.id
_entity.type
_entity.pdbx_description
1 polymer ?
#
loop_
_entity_poly.entity_id
_entity_poly.type
_entity_poly.pdbx_seq_one_letter_code
_entity_poly.pdbx_strand_id
1 'polypeptide(L)'
;MKTIITTKFVKNLFLSSFALLTTVAFAQEKDKEEEKAKEFTLGGSVDAYFRTNLSSTDVGAQNPGTSFADGTGFNLGMANLIASYESGKVGAVADLVFGPRGDAAVGGDIPNVNQLYAYWNVSEGTTLTFGRFNTYLGYEVISPTGNFNYSTSYLFSSGPFSHVGLKADFALSDDFSLMLAVMNPTDTNFNSQTGTYALGAQLGYSGQYLNFYYDGGEVLGFEVDYTGGFDITEEFFFGINAALATDDGTGFYGAALYPQYATSDALTLGLRGEFFQPIIDGIDTSDISSVLGLTLTGSFSVDNLTIIPEVRLDSWSDDFEPFLNNDGDATSSLSSFLIAAVYSF
;
A
#
# COMPACT_ATOMS: atom_id res chain seq x y z
N MET A 1 -23.51 19.51 -7.66
CA MET A 1 -23.83 20.19 -6.38
C MET A 1 -22.84 19.61 -5.37
N LYS A 2 -21.71 20.30 -5.15
CA LYS A 2 -20.67 19.85 -4.21
C LYS A 2 -21.27 19.75 -2.81
N THR A 3 -21.44 18.54 -2.30
CA THR A 3 -21.76 18.33 -0.89
C THR A 3 -20.45 18.43 -0.13
N ILE A 4 -20.03 19.65 0.17
CA ILE A 4 -18.86 19.90 0.99
C ILE A 4 -19.19 19.37 2.39
N ILE A 5 -18.60 18.24 2.77
CA ILE A 5 -18.50 17.87 4.18
C ILE A 5 -17.58 18.93 4.79
N THR A 6 -18.18 19.95 5.39
CA THR A 6 -17.41 21.07 5.90
C THR A 6 -16.48 20.60 7.02
N THR A 7 -15.27 21.14 7.08
CA THR A 7 -14.30 20.93 8.17
C THR A 7 -14.96 21.00 9.56
N LYS A 8 -16.03 21.81 9.67
CA LYS A 8 -16.81 21.96 10.90
C LYS A 8 -17.62 20.70 11.25
N PHE A 9 -18.16 20.00 10.23
CA PHE A 9 -18.91 18.75 10.44
C PHE A 9 -17.98 17.62 10.89
N VAL A 10 -16.85 17.45 10.21
CA VAL A 10 -15.85 16.44 10.55
C VAL A 10 -15.24 16.70 11.94
N LYS A 11 -14.92 17.96 12.28
CA LYS A 11 -14.46 18.32 13.63
C LYS A 11 -15.49 17.99 14.71
N ASN A 12 -16.77 18.26 14.48
CA ASN A 12 -17.83 17.95 15.43
C ASN A 12 -18.04 16.42 15.55
N LEU A 13 -17.94 15.67 14.45
CA LEU A 13 -18.02 14.21 14.46
C LEU A 13 -16.85 13.60 15.28
N PHE A 14 -15.63 14.11 15.08
CA PHE A 14 -14.44 13.69 15.82
C PHE A 14 -14.61 13.92 17.33
N LEU A 15 -15.02 15.12 17.74
CA LEU A 15 -15.24 15.46 19.15
C LEU A 15 -16.36 14.62 19.79
N SER A 16 -17.43 14.33 19.05
CA SER A 16 -18.54 13.49 19.53
C SER A 16 -18.12 12.02 19.70
N SER A 17 -17.37 11.49 18.75
CA SER A 17 -16.86 10.11 18.78
C SER A 17 -15.83 9.92 19.90
N PHE A 18 -14.95 10.90 20.12
CA PHE A 18 -13.99 10.87 21.19
C PHE A 18 -14.66 10.95 22.59
N ALA A 19 -15.69 11.79 22.74
CA ALA A 19 -16.46 11.88 23.98
C ALA A 19 -17.23 10.59 24.30
N LEU A 20 -17.73 9.87 23.28
CA LEU A 20 -18.40 8.57 23.47
C LEU A 20 -17.41 7.49 23.91
N LEU A 21 -16.22 7.47 23.32
CA LEU A 21 -15.17 6.50 23.67
C LEU A 21 -14.64 6.70 25.10
N THR A 22 -14.54 7.95 25.56
CA THR A 22 -14.10 8.23 26.95
C THR A 22 -15.13 7.77 27.99
N THR A 23 -16.44 7.83 27.69
CA THR A 23 -17.50 7.36 28.61
C THR A 23 -17.55 5.82 28.74
N VAL A 24 -17.20 5.09 27.67
CA VAL A 24 -17.10 3.62 27.72
C VAL A 24 -15.86 3.16 28.49
N ALA A 25 -14.73 3.87 28.36
CA ALA A 25 -13.49 3.53 29.05
C ALA A 25 -13.54 3.64 30.57
N PHE A 26 -14.41 4.49 31.13
CA PHE A 26 -14.56 4.67 32.60
C PHE A 26 -15.53 3.68 33.24
N ALA A 27 -16.24 2.84 32.48
CA ALA A 27 -17.24 1.90 33.00
C ALA A 27 -16.69 0.48 33.26
N GLN A 28 -15.41 0.20 33.01
CA GLN A 28 -14.83 -1.11 33.31
C GLN A 28 -14.33 -1.21 34.73
N GLU A 29 -14.94 -2.14 35.47
CA GLU A 29 -14.53 -2.56 36.80
C GLU A 29 -13.07 -3.06 36.83
N LYS A 30 -12.34 -2.73 37.90
CA LYS A 30 -10.97 -3.22 38.14
C LYS A 30 -10.99 -4.73 38.44
N ASP A 31 -11.03 -5.55 37.42
CA ASP A 31 -10.55 -6.92 37.54
C ASP A 31 -9.02 -6.89 37.70
N LYS A 32 -8.49 -7.72 38.59
CA LYS A 32 -7.04 -7.91 38.73
C LYS A 32 -6.54 -8.60 37.49
N GLU A 33 -6.19 -7.79 36.46
CA GLU A 33 -5.46 -8.30 35.32
C GLU A 33 -4.06 -8.76 35.79
N GLU A 34 -3.68 -9.97 35.41
CA GLU A 34 -2.27 -10.39 35.42
C GLU A 34 -1.51 -9.38 34.55
N GLU A 35 -0.46 -8.79 35.13
CA GLU A 35 0.38 -7.80 34.47
C GLU A 35 1.01 -8.48 33.24
N LYS A 36 0.41 -8.26 32.02
CA LYS A 36 0.99 -8.78 30.78
C LYS A 36 2.43 -8.30 30.67
N ALA A 37 3.31 -9.22 30.34
CA ALA A 37 4.75 -8.93 30.20
C ALA A 37 4.96 -7.78 29.20
N LYS A 38 5.91 -6.92 29.54
CA LYS A 38 6.39 -5.88 28.63
C LYS A 38 7.19 -6.55 27.52
N GLU A 39 6.85 -6.27 26.26
CA GLU A 39 7.51 -6.86 25.11
C GLU A 39 8.12 -5.76 24.23
N PHE A 40 9.36 -5.93 23.87
CA PHE A 40 10.04 -5.11 22.87
C PHE A 40 10.47 -6.02 21.72
N THR A 41 10.10 -5.66 20.51
CA THR A 41 10.54 -6.35 19.30
C THR A 41 11.31 -5.39 18.41
N LEU A 42 12.31 -5.94 17.72
CA LEU A 42 13.06 -5.26 16.68
C LEU A 42 13.19 -6.21 15.49
N GLY A 43 12.76 -5.78 14.33
CA GLY A 43 12.89 -6.50 13.08
C GLY A 43 13.15 -5.54 11.95
N GLY A 44 13.29 -6.07 10.75
CA GLY A 44 13.50 -5.24 9.60
C GLY A 44 13.95 -6.00 8.37
N SER A 45 14.36 -5.26 7.34
CA SER A 45 14.88 -5.82 6.11
C SER A 45 15.91 -4.90 5.47
N VAL A 46 16.71 -5.47 4.57
CA VAL A 46 17.56 -4.74 3.64
C VAL A 46 17.44 -5.37 2.26
N ASP A 47 17.39 -4.55 1.22
CA ASP A 47 17.27 -5.04 -0.14
C ASP A 47 18.07 -4.23 -1.14
N ALA A 48 18.44 -4.91 -2.22
CA ALA A 48 19.10 -4.35 -3.38
C ALA A 48 18.66 -5.14 -4.62
N TYR A 49 18.75 -4.51 -5.80
CA TYR A 49 18.35 -5.13 -7.04
C TYR A 49 19.25 -4.76 -8.22
N PHE A 50 19.18 -5.57 -9.25
CA PHE A 50 19.68 -5.26 -10.58
C PHE A 50 18.50 -5.25 -11.55
N ARG A 51 18.43 -4.25 -12.42
CA ARG A 51 17.41 -4.15 -13.48
C ARG A 51 18.06 -3.79 -14.80
N THR A 52 17.56 -4.36 -15.90
CA THR A 52 17.95 -4.00 -17.27
C THR A 52 16.73 -4.06 -18.19
N ASN A 53 16.69 -3.18 -19.18
CA ASN A 53 15.69 -3.25 -20.23
C ASN A 53 16.07 -4.37 -21.22
N LEU A 54 15.06 -5.08 -21.72
CA LEU A 54 15.21 -6.13 -22.73
C LEU A 54 14.87 -5.61 -24.14
N SER A 55 13.92 -4.68 -24.22
CA SER A 55 13.43 -4.09 -25.47
C SER A 55 13.86 -2.64 -25.71
N SER A 56 14.69 -2.08 -24.81
CA SER A 56 15.15 -0.71 -24.84
C SER A 56 16.57 -0.60 -24.31
N THR A 57 17.23 0.52 -24.61
CA THR A 57 18.52 0.84 -23.97
C THR A 57 18.34 1.18 -22.49
N ASP A 58 19.36 0.89 -21.68
CA ASP A 58 19.42 1.34 -20.28
C ASP A 58 19.80 2.83 -20.14
N VAL A 59 20.27 3.45 -21.24
CA VAL A 59 20.60 4.87 -21.26
C VAL A 59 19.32 5.70 -21.34
N GLY A 60 19.21 6.71 -20.49
CA GLY A 60 18.03 7.57 -20.42
C GLY A 60 16.92 7.05 -19.49
N ALA A 61 17.23 6.04 -18.67
CA ALA A 61 16.38 5.55 -17.59
C ALA A 61 14.95 5.19 -18.04
N GLN A 62 14.81 4.43 -19.15
CA GLN A 62 13.51 3.90 -19.56
C GLN A 62 12.96 2.99 -18.45
N ASN A 63 11.79 3.30 -17.91
CA ASN A 63 11.13 2.54 -16.85
C ASN A 63 9.61 2.61 -17.02
N PRO A 64 8.84 1.74 -16.34
CA PRO A 64 7.38 1.74 -16.41
C PRO A 64 6.72 3.02 -15.87
N GLY A 65 7.42 3.79 -15.03
CA GLY A 65 6.84 4.92 -14.29
C GLY A 65 6.05 4.49 -13.07
N THR A 66 6.34 3.29 -12.52
CA THR A 66 5.79 2.84 -11.24
C THR A 66 6.67 3.27 -10.08
N SER A 67 6.20 3.15 -8.83
CA SER A 67 6.82 3.82 -7.67
C SER A 67 8.20 3.30 -7.29
N PHE A 68 8.49 2.01 -7.54
CA PHE A 68 9.71 1.38 -7.04
C PHE A 68 10.36 0.48 -8.08
N ALA A 69 11.68 0.25 -7.92
CA ALA A 69 12.50 -0.62 -8.76
C ALA A 69 12.71 -0.11 -10.20
N ASP A 70 12.74 1.18 -10.39
CA ASP A 70 12.80 1.83 -11.69
C ASP A 70 14.23 2.00 -12.25
N GLY A 71 15.24 2.05 -11.39
CA GLY A 71 16.63 2.27 -11.80
C GLY A 71 17.19 1.09 -12.59
N THR A 72 17.91 1.36 -13.71
CA THR A 72 18.68 0.36 -14.44
C THR A 72 20.07 0.17 -13.82
N GLY A 73 20.68 -1.01 -14.01
CA GLY A 73 21.94 -1.42 -13.38
C GLY A 73 21.75 -1.92 -11.94
N PHE A 74 22.80 -1.83 -11.13
CA PHE A 74 22.77 -2.21 -9.72
C PHE A 74 22.26 -1.05 -8.88
N ASN A 75 21.23 -1.29 -8.07
CA ASN A 75 20.54 -0.28 -7.29
C ASN A 75 20.31 -0.76 -5.85
N LEU A 76 20.23 0.21 -4.94
CA LEU A 76 19.74 -0.01 -3.59
C LEU A 76 18.21 0.06 -3.59
N GLY A 77 17.57 -0.78 -2.78
CA GLY A 77 16.16 -0.65 -2.42
C GLY A 77 16.02 0.20 -1.16
N MET A 78 15.76 -0.45 -0.02
CA MET A 78 15.73 0.23 1.28
C MET A 78 16.34 -0.63 2.40
N ALA A 79 16.73 0.03 3.49
CA ALA A 79 16.83 -0.57 4.80
C ALA A 79 15.58 -0.18 5.60
N ASN A 80 14.90 -1.16 6.18
CA ASN A 80 13.71 -0.98 6.99
C ASN A 80 13.98 -1.48 8.41
N LEU A 81 13.71 -0.64 9.43
CA LEU A 81 13.86 -0.98 10.84
C LEU A 81 12.52 -0.75 11.54
N ILE A 82 11.93 -1.81 12.07
CA ILE A 82 10.65 -1.78 12.78
C ILE A 82 10.89 -2.11 14.25
N ALA A 83 10.67 -1.13 15.11
CA ALA A 83 10.69 -1.31 16.55
C ALA A 83 9.26 -1.23 17.09
N SER A 84 8.85 -2.19 17.91
CA SER A 84 7.59 -2.11 18.64
C SER A 84 7.79 -2.35 20.14
N TYR A 85 6.94 -1.70 20.92
CA TYR A 85 6.89 -1.88 22.36
C TYR A 85 5.45 -2.01 22.82
N GLU A 86 5.15 -3.11 23.50
CA GLU A 86 3.84 -3.37 24.09
C GLU A 86 3.95 -3.46 25.62
N SER A 87 2.98 -2.89 26.34
CA SER A 87 2.84 -2.96 27.79
C SER A 87 1.36 -3.04 28.15
N GLY A 88 0.90 -4.23 28.47
CA GLY A 88 -0.51 -4.50 28.77
C GLY A 88 -1.41 -4.32 27.56
N LYS A 89 -2.24 -3.27 27.59
CA LYS A 89 -3.22 -2.97 26.52
C LYS A 89 -2.75 -1.87 25.57
N VAL A 90 -1.57 -1.30 25.77
CA VAL A 90 -1.08 -0.18 24.98
C VAL A 90 0.28 -0.50 24.36
N GLY A 91 0.54 0.06 23.20
CA GLY A 91 1.82 -0.09 22.57
C GLY A 91 2.13 1.04 21.61
N ALA A 92 3.33 1.01 21.05
CA ALA A 92 3.78 1.95 20.05
C ALA A 92 4.65 1.23 19.03
N VAL A 93 4.62 1.75 17.79
CA VAL A 93 5.42 1.26 16.67
C VAL A 93 6.18 2.42 16.06
N ALA A 94 7.46 2.21 15.79
CA ALA A 94 8.29 3.07 14.97
C ALA A 94 8.87 2.24 13.82
N ASP A 95 8.49 2.56 12.60
CA ASP A 95 8.94 1.94 11.36
C ASP A 95 9.75 2.97 10.58
N LEU A 96 11.07 2.75 10.52
CA LEU A 96 12.02 3.66 9.90
C LEU A 96 12.56 3.05 8.60
N VAL A 97 12.66 3.89 7.58
CA VAL A 97 13.13 3.50 6.24
C VAL A 97 14.26 4.39 5.77
N PHE A 98 15.22 3.81 5.05
CA PHE A 98 16.39 4.49 4.51
C PHE A 98 16.66 3.98 3.10
N GLY A 99 17.15 4.83 2.23
CA GLY A 99 17.49 4.49 0.85
C GLY A 99 16.39 4.83 -0.15
N PRO A 100 16.64 4.63 -1.47
CA PRO A 100 15.81 5.19 -2.53
C PRO A 100 14.33 4.80 -2.45
N ARG A 101 14.03 3.52 -2.17
CA ARG A 101 12.64 3.04 -1.99
C ARG A 101 11.99 3.67 -0.76
N GLY A 102 12.73 3.75 0.36
CA GLY A 102 12.24 4.41 1.57
C GLY A 102 11.98 5.90 1.37
N ASP A 103 12.92 6.61 0.74
CA ASP A 103 12.79 8.04 0.46
C ASP A 103 11.58 8.34 -0.45
N ALA A 104 11.36 7.50 -1.47
CA ALA A 104 10.20 7.61 -2.35
C ALA A 104 8.88 7.35 -1.62
N ALA A 105 8.86 6.45 -0.62
CA ALA A 105 7.66 6.09 0.11
C ALA A 105 7.21 7.13 1.14
N VAL A 106 8.15 7.88 1.76
CA VAL A 106 7.80 8.76 2.91
C VAL A 106 7.74 10.24 2.54
N GLY A 107 8.34 10.65 1.42
CA GLY A 107 8.45 12.05 1.02
C GLY A 107 9.44 12.84 1.87
N GLY A 108 9.61 14.13 1.53
CA GLY A 108 10.61 15.00 2.14
C GLY A 108 10.24 15.63 3.48
N ASP A 109 8.95 15.67 3.83
CA ASP A 109 8.44 16.37 5.02
C ASP A 109 8.81 15.68 6.34
N ILE A 110 8.86 14.34 6.33
CA ILE A 110 9.19 13.51 7.48
C ILE A 110 10.18 12.41 7.08
N PRO A 111 11.41 12.78 6.72
CA PRO A 111 12.38 11.83 6.20
C PRO A 111 12.56 10.65 7.15
N ASN A 112 12.67 9.47 6.54
CA ASN A 112 12.89 8.18 7.21
C ASN A 112 11.73 7.63 8.06
N VAL A 113 10.62 8.33 8.24
CA VAL A 113 9.50 7.85 9.06
C VAL A 113 8.42 7.24 8.18
N ASN A 114 8.39 5.91 8.06
CA ASN A 114 7.33 5.19 7.37
C ASN A 114 6.07 5.10 8.23
N GLN A 115 6.20 4.57 9.45
CA GLN A 115 5.10 4.53 10.41
C GLN A 115 5.58 5.02 11.78
N LEU A 116 4.72 5.76 12.47
CA LEU A 116 4.95 6.19 13.85
C LEU A 116 3.59 6.37 14.51
N TYR A 117 3.20 5.41 15.34
CA TYR A 117 1.90 5.44 16.00
C TYR A 117 1.92 4.78 17.36
N ALA A 118 0.96 5.17 18.19
CA ALA A 118 0.59 4.45 19.39
C ALA A 118 -0.77 3.78 19.19
N TYR A 119 -0.99 2.68 19.90
CA TYR A 119 -2.27 1.97 19.87
C TYR A 119 -2.75 1.59 21.27
N TRP A 120 -4.05 1.41 21.38
CA TRP A 120 -4.73 0.96 22.59
C TRP A 120 -5.74 -0.15 22.24
N ASN A 121 -5.51 -1.34 22.79
CA ASN A 121 -6.43 -2.47 22.79
C ASN A 121 -7.51 -2.21 23.85
N VAL A 122 -8.59 -1.51 23.46
CA VAL A 122 -9.70 -1.14 24.36
C VAL A 122 -10.37 -2.39 24.89
N SER A 123 -10.58 -3.38 24.03
CA SER A 123 -11.10 -4.72 24.34
C SER A 123 -10.40 -5.76 23.48
N GLU A 124 -10.71 -7.04 23.63
CA GLU A 124 -10.19 -8.13 22.79
C GLU A 124 -10.52 -7.94 21.30
N GLY A 125 -11.63 -7.29 20.97
CA GLY A 125 -12.07 -7.05 19.61
C GLY A 125 -11.98 -5.59 19.15
N THR A 126 -11.34 -4.68 19.90
CA THR A 126 -11.31 -3.25 19.53
C THR A 126 -9.94 -2.65 19.80
N THR A 127 -9.32 -2.14 18.74
CA THR A 127 -8.04 -1.42 18.80
C THR A 127 -8.19 -0.01 18.26
N LEU A 128 -7.70 0.97 18.99
CA LEU A 128 -7.54 2.35 18.52
C LEU A 128 -6.08 2.59 18.18
N THR A 129 -5.81 3.16 17.00
CA THR A 129 -4.47 3.53 16.54
C THR A 129 -4.43 5.01 16.24
N PHE A 130 -3.42 5.72 16.76
CA PHE A 130 -3.24 7.15 16.53
C PHE A 130 -1.79 7.45 16.12
N GLY A 131 -1.63 8.09 14.97
CA GLY A 131 -0.34 8.48 14.40
C GLY A 131 -0.30 8.30 12.89
N ARG A 132 0.91 8.06 12.35
CA ARG A 132 1.14 7.72 10.95
C ARG A 132 1.21 6.21 10.77
N PHE A 133 0.44 5.69 9.84
CA PHE A 133 0.38 4.26 9.49
C PHE A 133 0.28 4.09 7.98
N ASN A 134 0.74 2.93 7.47
CA ASN A 134 0.59 2.58 6.07
C ASN A 134 -0.87 2.53 5.66
N THR A 135 -1.13 2.78 4.39
CA THR A 135 -2.49 2.73 3.86
C THR A 135 -3.14 1.37 4.07
N TYR A 136 -4.45 1.37 4.17
CA TYR A 136 -5.31 0.19 4.14
C TYR A 136 -5.92 -0.05 2.74
N LEU A 137 -5.65 0.86 1.80
CA LEU A 137 -6.04 0.79 0.40
C LEU A 137 -4.96 0.07 -0.41
N GLY A 138 -5.36 -0.69 -1.42
CA GLY A 138 -4.44 -1.41 -2.28
C GLY A 138 -3.97 -2.75 -1.73
N TYR A 139 -3.45 -3.59 -2.60
CA TYR A 139 -3.00 -4.96 -2.31
C TYR A 139 -1.50 -5.02 -2.00
N GLU A 140 -0.69 -4.27 -2.75
CA GLU A 140 0.74 -4.19 -2.56
C GLU A 140 1.10 -3.23 -1.43
N VAL A 141 2.29 -3.39 -0.85
CA VAL A 141 2.79 -2.58 0.27
C VAL A 141 4.18 -2.00 -0.02
N ILE A 142 4.60 -1.02 0.77
CA ILE A 142 5.90 -0.35 0.63
C ILE A 142 7.06 -1.34 0.83
N SER A 143 7.00 -2.17 1.89
CA SER A 143 8.06 -3.14 2.19
C SER A 143 8.10 -4.27 1.16
N PRO A 144 9.26 -4.58 0.56
CA PRO A 144 9.37 -5.68 -0.37
C PRO A 144 9.13 -7.05 0.26
N THR A 145 9.24 -7.17 1.59
CA THR A 145 8.96 -8.41 2.32
C THR A 145 7.48 -8.77 2.38
N GLY A 146 6.59 -7.78 2.17
CA GLY A 146 5.14 -7.97 2.16
C GLY A 146 4.56 -8.20 0.76
N ASN A 147 5.39 -8.13 -0.29
CA ASN A 147 4.96 -8.30 -1.67
C ASN A 147 5.55 -9.57 -2.27
N PHE A 148 4.77 -10.28 -3.10
CA PHE A 148 5.29 -11.36 -3.90
C PHE A 148 6.16 -10.86 -5.06
N ASN A 149 5.72 -9.80 -5.75
CA ASN A 149 6.48 -9.11 -6.77
C ASN A 149 7.36 -8.02 -6.14
N TYR A 150 8.62 -7.91 -6.56
CA TYR A 150 9.52 -6.86 -6.07
C TYR A 150 9.21 -5.50 -6.70
N SER A 151 8.93 -5.48 -8.01
CA SER A 151 8.42 -4.29 -8.71
C SER A 151 6.93 -4.07 -8.42
N THR A 152 6.48 -2.81 -8.42
CA THR A 152 5.11 -2.45 -8.08
C THR A 152 4.21 -2.26 -9.30
N SER A 153 2.90 -2.41 -9.09
CA SER A 153 1.84 -2.17 -10.06
C SER A 153 1.59 -0.67 -10.30
N TYR A 154 0.89 -0.34 -11.36
CA TYR A 154 0.35 1.01 -11.60
C TYR A 154 -0.73 1.35 -10.56
N LEU A 155 -1.56 0.38 -10.17
CA LEU A 155 -2.57 0.56 -9.12
C LEU A 155 -1.92 1.01 -7.81
N PHE A 156 -0.90 0.29 -7.33
CA PHE A 156 -0.17 0.67 -6.13
C PHE A 156 0.47 2.06 -6.25
N SER A 157 1.04 2.35 -7.42
CA SER A 157 1.76 3.61 -7.68
C SER A 157 0.84 4.82 -7.78
N SER A 158 -0.44 4.60 -8.08
CA SER A 158 -1.47 5.65 -8.19
C SER A 158 -2.32 5.78 -6.93
N GLY A 159 -2.29 4.79 -6.05
CA GLY A 159 -2.95 4.81 -4.75
C GLY A 159 -2.11 5.49 -3.66
N PRO A 160 -2.69 5.67 -2.47
CA PRO A 160 -2.01 6.27 -1.32
C PRO A 160 -0.97 5.32 -0.69
N PHE A 161 0.05 5.90 -0.05
CA PHE A 161 1.05 5.14 0.71
C PHE A 161 0.78 5.14 2.21
N SER A 162 0.23 6.25 2.74
CA SER A 162 0.14 6.44 4.18
C SER A 162 -1.00 7.36 4.59
N HIS A 163 -1.34 7.26 5.86
CA HIS A 163 -2.30 8.14 6.50
C HIS A 163 -1.79 8.60 7.87
N VAL A 164 -2.16 9.82 8.26
CA VAL A 164 -1.94 10.35 9.61
C VAL A 164 -3.28 10.66 10.24
N GLY A 165 -3.62 9.96 11.32
CA GLY A 165 -4.93 10.14 11.93
C GLY A 165 -5.23 9.17 13.05
N LEU A 166 -6.51 9.04 13.33
CA LEU A 166 -7.07 8.06 14.26
C LEU A 166 -7.86 7.02 13.47
N LYS A 167 -7.55 5.75 13.67
CA LYS A 167 -8.37 4.63 13.21
C LYS A 167 -8.83 3.75 14.36
N ALA A 168 -9.98 3.13 14.19
CA ALA A 168 -10.56 2.16 15.10
C ALA A 168 -10.82 0.87 14.32
N ASP A 169 -10.21 -0.22 14.76
CA ASP A 169 -10.36 -1.55 14.22
C ASP A 169 -11.29 -2.36 15.15
N PHE A 170 -12.30 -3.03 14.56
CA PHE A 170 -13.28 -3.85 15.26
C PHE A 170 -13.30 -5.26 14.70
N ALA A 171 -12.97 -6.26 15.48
CA ALA A 171 -13.25 -7.66 15.19
C ALA A 171 -14.70 -7.94 15.59
N LEU A 172 -15.61 -8.00 14.61
CA LEU A 172 -17.04 -8.19 14.84
C LEU A 172 -17.40 -9.67 15.05
N SER A 173 -16.63 -10.57 14.45
CA SER A 173 -16.65 -12.02 14.65
C SER A 173 -15.30 -12.59 14.21
N ASP A 174 -15.16 -13.92 14.19
CA ASP A 174 -13.96 -14.61 13.71
C ASP A 174 -13.71 -14.32 12.21
N ASP A 175 -14.75 -14.07 11.42
CA ASP A 175 -14.65 -13.83 9.99
C ASP A 175 -14.82 -12.36 9.60
N PHE A 176 -15.56 -11.57 10.39
CA PHE A 176 -15.92 -10.19 10.04
C PHE A 176 -15.12 -9.15 10.83
N SER A 177 -14.60 -8.16 10.11
CA SER A 177 -13.97 -6.98 10.71
C SER A 177 -14.52 -5.68 10.10
N LEU A 178 -14.41 -4.60 10.86
CA LEU A 178 -14.70 -3.25 10.43
C LEU A 178 -13.56 -2.33 10.90
N MET A 179 -13.04 -1.50 10.01
CA MET A 179 -12.19 -0.37 10.39
C MET A 179 -12.89 0.93 10.03
N LEU A 180 -12.80 1.92 10.90
CA LEU A 180 -13.23 3.30 10.64
C LEU A 180 -12.10 4.26 10.97
N ALA A 181 -11.92 5.30 10.14
CA ALA A 181 -10.83 6.26 10.34
C ALA A 181 -11.25 7.71 10.06
N VAL A 182 -10.62 8.62 10.81
CA VAL A 182 -10.60 10.06 10.54
C VAL A 182 -9.13 10.48 10.48
N MET A 183 -8.74 11.04 9.35
CA MET A 183 -7.32 11.23 9.01
C MET A 183 -7.11 12.59 8.33
N ASN A 184 -5.86 13.01 8.21
CA ASN A 184 -5.51 13.99 7.18
C ASN A 184 -5.79 13.38 5.79
N PRO A 185 -5.92 14.19 4.74
CA PRO A 185 -5.88 13.68 3.38
C PRO A 185 -4.63 12.80 3.16
N THR A 186 -4.76 11.82 2.27
CA THR A 186 -3.72 10.81 2.07
C THR A 186 -2.35 11.41 1.74
N ASP A 187 -1.29 10.77 2.21
CA ASP A 187 0.11 11.19 2.07
C ASP A 187 0.43 12.61 2.60
N THR A 188 -0.52 13.19 3.35
CA THR A 188 -0.39 14.51 3.98
C THR A 188 -0.04 14.36 5.45
N ASN A 189 1.16 14.77 5.82
CA ASN A 189 1.66 14.60 7.19
C ASN A 189 1.12 15.66 8.16
N PHE A 190 0.77 16.84 7.65
CA PHE A 190 0.31 17.98 8.45
C PHE A 190 -1.00 18.53 7.91
N ASN A 191 -2.04 18.58 8.75
CA ASN A 191 -3.36 19.12 8.36
C ASN A 191 -3.27 20.58 7.84
N SER A 192 -2.27 21.34 8.23
CA SER A 192 -2.05 22.71 7.74
C SER A 192 -1.76 22.80 6.23
N GLN A 193 -1.47 21.67 5.57
CA GLN A 193 -1.25 21.63 4.12
C GLN A 193 -2.57 21.75 3.36
N THR A 194 -3.64 21.12 3.85
CA THR A 194 -4.98 21.13 3.21
C THR A 194 -6.04 21.82 4.07
N GLY A 195 -5.94 21.76 5.38
CA GLY A 195 -6.93 22.28 6.33
C GLY A 195 -8.20 21.43 6.45
N THR A 196 -8.23 20.24 5.80
CA THR A 196 -9.36 19.31 5.73
C THR A 196 -9.06 17.99 6.39
N TYR A 197 -10.05 17.12 6.48
CA TYR A 197 -9.92 15.76 6.99
C TYR A 197 -10.52 14.76 6.01
N ALA A 198 -9.88 13.58 5.94
CA ALA A 198 -10.39 12.43 5.22
C ALA A 198 -11.15 11.47 6.14
N LEU A 199 -12.04 10.71 5.55
CA LEU A 199 -12.74 9.59 6.16
C LEU A 199 -12.33 8.29 5.50
N GLY A 200 -12.12 7.25 6.29
CA GLY A 200 -11.80 5.92 5.84
C GLY A 200 -12.72 4.87 6.45
N ALA A 201 -13.00 3.82 5.68
CA ALA A 201 -13.67 2.62 6.17
C ALA A 201 -13.15 1.38 5.44
N GLN A 202 -13.07 0.26 6.14
CA GLN A 202 -12.77 -1.05 5.57
C GLN A 202 -13.73 -2.08 6.13
N LEU A 203 -14.31 -2.88 5.27
CA LEU A 203 -15.09 -4.06 5.62
C LEU A 203 -14.26 -5.29 5.29
N GLY A 204 -13.96 -6.10 6.29
CA GLY A 204 -13.22 -7.35 6.12
C GLY A 204 -14.12 -8.58 6.29
N TYR A 205 -13.93 -9.57 5.42
CA TYR A 205 -14.56 -10.88 5.54
C TYR A 205 -13.61 -11.98 5.06
N SER A 206 -13.17 -12.83 5.99
CA SER A 206 -12.33 -14.01 5.69
C SER A 206 -11.15 -13.70 4.75
N GLY A 207 -10.37 -12.64 5.03
CA GLY A 207 -9.21 -12.24 4.23
C GLY A 207 -9.54 -11.45 2.96
N GLN A 208 -10.82 -11.10 2.74
CA GLN A 208 -11.26 -10.20 1.68
C GLN A 208 -11.60 -8.84 2.28
N TYR A 209 -11.25 -7.76 1.60
CA TYR A 209 -11.46 -6.41 2.10
C TYR A 209 -12.08 -5.52 1.04
N LEU A 210 -13.12 -4.79 1.44
CA LEU A 210 -13.71 -3.70 0.67
C LEU A 210 -13.40 -2.39 1.40
N ASN A 211 -12.65 -1.54 0.75
CA ASN A 211 -12.07 -0.33 1.29
C ASN A 211 -12.75 0.90 0.71
N PHE A 212 -12.91 1.93 1.52
CA PHE A 212 -13.48 3.22 1.12
C PHE A 212 -12.65 4.35 1.70
N TYR A 213 -12.42 5.37 0.88
CA TYR A 213 -11.71 6.58 1.24
C TYR A 213 -12.42 7.81 0.66
N TYR A 214 -12.42 8.93 1.39
CA TYR A 214 -12.93 10.21 0.91
C TYR A 214 -12.28 11.39 1.64
N ASP A 215 -11.71 12.36 0.91
CA ASP A 215 -11.05 13.55 1.45
C ASP A 215 -11.69 14.88 1.02
N GLY A 216 -12.81 14.82 0.34
CA GLY A 216 -13.52 16.01 -0.12
C GLY A 216 -12.95 16.66 -1.38
N GLY A 217 -12.04 15.98 -2.09
CA GLY A 217 -11.40 16.49 -3.31
C GLY A 217 -10.17 17.35 -3.03
N GLU A 218 -9.39 16.99 -2.01
CA GLU A 218 -8.17 17.72 -1.65
C GLU A 218 -6.90 17.07 -2.24
N VAL A 219 -6.86 15.74 -2.31
CA VAL A 219 -5.72 14.99 -2.82
C VAL A 219 -6.15 13.87 -3.76
N LEU A 220 -7.03 12.97 -3.32
CA LEU A 220 -7.46 11.78 -4.06
C LEU A 220 -8.97 11.78 -4.37
N GLY A 221 -9.75 12.55 -3.61
CA GLY A 221 -11.20 12.59 -3.73
C GLY A 221 -11.85 11.37 -3.09
N PHE A 222 -12.50 10.53 -3.89
CA PHE A 222 -13.13 9.28 -3.47
C PHE A 222 -12.39 8.09 -4.06
N GLU A 223 -12.14 7.07 -3.23
CA GLU A 223 -11.66 5.77 -3.69
C GLU A 223 -12.49 4.64 -3.10
N VAL A 224 -12.81 3.66 -3.93
CA VAL A 224 -13.26 2.32 -3.55
C VAL A 224 -12.26 1.30 -4.07
N ASP A 225 -11.83 0.42 -3.20
CA ASP A 225 -10.82 -0.59 -3.48
C ASP A 225 -11.26 -1.94 -2.92
N TYR A 226 -11.02 -3.01 -3.66
CA TYR A 226 -11.17 -4.38 -3.20
C TYR A 226 -9.83 -5.07 -3.23
N THR A 227 -9.44 -5.66 -2.10
CA THR A 227 -8.24 -6.48 -1.97
C THR A 227 -8.57 -7.81 -1.31
N GLY A 228 -7.89 -8.85 -1.75
CA GLY A 228 -8.05 -10.15 -1.12
C GLY A 228 -7.35 -11.25 -1.88
N GLY A 229 -7.54 -12.48 -1.41
CA GLY A 229 -6.99 -13.65 -2.06
C GLY A 229 -7.63 -14.94 -1.55
N PHE A 230 -7.39 -16.01 -2.28
CA PHE A 230 -7.95 -17.33 -2.02
C PHE A 230 -6.86 -18.38 -2.08
N ASP A 231 -6.72 -19.17 -1.03
CA ASP A 231 -5.98 -20.43 -1.06
C ASP A 231 -6.85 -21.48 -1.77
N ILE A 232 -6.58 -21.66 -3.07
CA ILE A 232 -7.33 -22.62 -3.91
C ILE A 232 -6.92 -24.06 -3.57
N THR A 233 -5.60 -24.24 -3.36
CA THR A 233 -5.01 -25.48 -2.80
C THR A 233 -3.92 -25.07 -1.82
N GLU A 234 -3.24 -26.03 -1.16
CA GLU A 234 -2.08 -25.78 -0.30
C GLU A 234 -0.92 -25.12 -1.07
N GLU A 235 -0.81 -25.38 -2.39
CA GLU A 235 0.25 -24.83 -3.23
C GLU A 235 -0.18 -23.64 -4.08
N PHE A 236 -1.48 -23.42 -4.30
CA PHE A 236 -1.98 -22.42 -5.22
C PHE A 236 -2.81 -21.34 -4.53
N PHE A 237 -2.24 -20.13 -4.48
CA PHE A 237 -2.89 -18.91 -4.02
C PHE A 237 -3.30 -18.04 -5.22
N PHE A 238 -4.42 -17.33 -5.10
CA PHE A 238 -4.92 -16.40 -6.10
C PHE A 238 -5.31 -15.07 -5.46
N GLY A 239 -4.46 -14.05 -5.60
CA GLY A 239 -4.69 -12.70 -5.11
C GLY A 239 -5.43 -11.82 -6.13
N ILE A 240 -6.18 -10.84 -5.64
CA ILE A 240 -6.97 -9.89 -6.43
C ILE A 240 -6.85 -8.50 -5.83
N ASN A 241 -6.67 -7.50 -6.70
CA ASN A 241 -6.88 -6.09 -6.39
C ASN A 241 -7.75 -5.45 -7.48
N ALA A 242 -8.69 -4.59 -7.11
CA ALA A 242 -9.45 -3.77 -8.05
C ALA A 242 -9.79 -2.43 -7.38
N ALA A 243 -9.50 -1.32 -8.05
CA ALA A 243 -9.68 0.01 -7.50
C ALA A 243 -10.31 0.97 -8.51
N LEU A 244 -11.06 1.93 -7.98
CA LEU A 244 -11.56 3.11 -8.66
C LEU A 244 -11.35 4.31 -7.74
N ALA A 245 -10.55 5.28 -8.19
CA ALA A 245 -10.39 6.57 -7.54
C ALA A 245 -10.86 7.69 -8.46
N THR A 246 -11.52 8.71 -7.92
CA THR A 246 -12.00 9.86 -8.71
C THR A 246 -12.11 11.12 -7.88
N ASP A 247 -11.63 12.23 -8.44
CA ASP A 247 -11.78 13.58 -7.96
C ASP A 247 -12.12 14.53 -9.11
N ASP A 248 -13.34 15.13 -9.08
CA ASP A 248 -13.82 16.12 -10.08
C ASP A 248 -13.53 15.70 -11.56
N GLY A 249 -13.68 14.40 -11.87
CA GLY A 249 -13.48 13.87 -13.24
C GLY A 249 -12.06 13.40 -13.57
N THR A 250 -11.10 13.54 -12.64
CA THR A 250 -9.77 12.93 -12.75
C THR A 250 -9.65 11.71 -11.84
N GLY A 251 -8.69 10.83 -12.09
CA GLY A 251 -8.45 9.65 -11.26
C GLY A 251 -7.94 8.45 -12.05
N PHE A 252 -8.32 7.27 -11.61
CA PHE A 252 -7.97 6.02 -12.27
C PHE A 252 -8.95 4.89 -11.92
N TYR A 253 -8.94 3.84 -12.73
CA TYR A 253 -9.48 2.54 -12.35
C TYR A 253 -8.62 1.41 -12.92
N GLY A 254 -8.70 0.27 -12.30
CA GLY A 254 -7.96 -0.89 -12.76
C GLY A 254 -8.19 -2.13 -11.92
N ALA A 255 -7.58 -3.22 -12.36
CA ALA A 255 -7.55 -4.47 -11.62
C ALA A 255 -6.24 -5.22 -11.87
N ALA A 256 -5.78 -5.93 -10.84
CA ALA A 256 -4.63 -6.80 -10.90
C ALA A 256 -4.94 -8.16 -10.29
N LEU A 257 -4.38 -9.20 -10.88
CA LEU A 257 -4.50 -10.60 -10.45
C LEU A 257 -3.10 -11.14 -10.14
N TYR A 258 -3.00 -11.91 -9.06
CA TYR A 258 -1.75 -12.41 -8.50
C TYR A 258 -1.81 -13.94 -8.26
N PRO A 259 -1.91 -14.78 -9.32
CA PRO A 259 -1.76 -16.22 -9.15
C PRO A 259 -0.33 -16.58 -8.74
N GLN A 260 -0.21 -17.42 -7.70
CA GLN A 260 1.07 -17.89 -7.16
C GLN A 260 0.99 -19.42 -6.96
N TYR A 261 2.06 -20.11 -7.30
CA TYR A 261 2.17 -21.56 -7.16
C TYR A 261 3.47 -21.95 -6.47
N ALA A 262 3.37 -22.50 -5.27
CA ALA A 262 4.49 -23.05 -4.53
C ALA A 262 4.92 -24.38 -5.18
N THR A 263 6.07 -24.38 -5.85
CA THR A 263 6.63 -25.58 -6.48
C THR A 263 7.41 -26.45 -5.49
N SER A 264 7.86 -25.82 -4.40
CA SER A 264 8.53 -26.45 -3.27
C SER A 264 8.53 -25.48 -2.08
N ASP A 265 9.01 -25.91 -0.91
CA ASP A 265 9.19 -25.07 0.28
C ASP A 265 10.12 -23.85 0.04
N ALA A 266 11.02 -23.95 -0.95
CA ALA A 266 12.01 -22.93 -1.25
C ALA A 266 11.64 -22.07 -2.49
N LEU A 267 10.71 -22.50 -3.35
CA LEU A 267 10.44 -21.82 -4.63
C LEU A 267 8.95 -21.70 -4.89
N THR A 268 8.50 -20.46 -5.01
CA THR A 268 7.18 -20.10 -5.51
C THR A 268 7.32 -19.34 -6.84
N LEU A 269 6.48 -19.69 -7.80
CA LEU A 269 6.34 -18.97 -9.07
C LEU A 269 5.01 -18.22 -9.06
N GLY A 270 4.99 -17.01 -9.62
CA GLY A 270 3.76 -16.25 -9.72
C GLY A 270 3.76 -15.28 -10.88
N LEU A 271 2.58 -14.78 -11.17
CA LEU A 271 2.32 -13.80 -12.21
C LEU A 271 1.52 -12.65 -11.60
N ARG A 272 1.88 -11.40 -11.95
CA ARG A 272 0.97 -10.26 -11.84
C ARG A 272 0.48 -9.92 -13.24
N GLY A 273 -0.84 -9.95 -13.44
CA GLY A 273 -1.49 -9.41 -14.63
C GLY A 273 -2.32 -8.21 -14.22
N GLU A 274 -2.04 -7.04 -14.77
CA GLU A 274 -2.67 -5.77 -14.41
C GLU A 274 -3.24 -5.07 -15.63
N PHE A 275 -4.44 -4.51 -15.47
CA PHE A 275 -5.02 -3.49 -16.34
C PHE A 275 -5.17 -2.20 -15.55
N PHE A 276 -4.68 -1.08 -16.09
CA PHE A 276 -4.79 0.23 -15.48
C PHE A 276 -5.24 1.28 -16.50
N GLN A 277 -6.22 2.11 -16.12
CA GLN A 277 -6.80 3.15 -16.96
C GLN A 277 -6.81 4.47 -16.18
N PRO A 278 -6.08 5.51 -16.63
CA PRO A 278 -6.25 6.87 -16.14
C PRO A 278 -7.64 7.44 -16.50
N ILE A 279 -8.13 8.37 -15.69
CA ILE A 279 -9.32 9.19 -15.96
C ILE A 279 -8.86 10.64 -16.00
N ILE A 280 -9.20 11.38 -17.07
CA ILE A 280 -8.81 12.78 -17.27
C ILE A 280 -10.08 13.61 -17.49
N ASP A 281 -10.27 14.66 -16.69
CA ASP A 281 -11.45 15.51 -16.80
C ASP A 281 -11.65 16.06 -18.22
N GLY A 282 -12.89 15.99 -18.69
CA GLY A 282 -13.29 16.50 -20.01
C GLY A 282 -12.86 15.63 -21.20
N ILE A 283 -12.20 14.49 -20.97
CA ILE A 283 -11.81 13.53 -22.02
C ILE A 283 -12.57 12.22 -21.81
N ASP A 284 -13.16 11.67 -22.90
CA ASP A 284 -13.76 10.33 -22.84
C ASP A 284 -12.67 9.30 -22.55
N THR A 285 -12.93 8.37 -21.63
CA THR A 285 -11.94 7.34 -21.27
C THR A 285 -11.53 6.44 -22.42
N SER A 286 -12.37 6.33 -23.47
CA SER A 286 -12.02 5.64 -24.72
C SER A 286 -10.94 6.33 -25.55
N ASP A 287 -10.70 7.63 -25.29
CA ASP A 287 -9.68 8.45 -25.96
C ASP A 287 -8.40 8.57 -25.09
N ILE A 288 -8.37 7.90 -23.92
CA ILE A 288 -7.22 7.89 -23.00
C ILE A 288 -6.58 6.50 -23.02
N SER A 289 -5.29 6.46 -23.29
CA SER A 289 -4.55 5.19 -23.34
C SER A 289 -4.53 4.48 -21.97
N SER A 290 -4.78 3.17 -22.01
CA SER A 290 -4.66 2.26 -20.89
C SER A 290 -3.35 1.48 -20.95
N VAL A 291 -2.94 0.84 -19.87
CA VAL A 291 -1.78 -0.04 -19.84
C VAL A 291 -2.14 -1.44 -19.36
N LEU A 292 -1.56 -2.43 -20.04
CA LEU A 292 -1.50 -3.82 -19.59
C LEU A 292 -0.09 -4.11 -19.08
N GLY A 293 0.02 -4.49 -17.80
CA GLY A 293 1.25 -4.92 -17.17
C GLY A 293 1.24 -6.43 -16.95
N LEU A 294 2.31 -7.13 -17.34
CA LEU A 294 2.54 -8.54 -17.03
C LEU A 294 3.89 -8.69 -16.34
N THR A 295 3.92 -9.31 -15.17
CA THR A 295 5.16 -9.58 -14.42
C THR A 295 5.21 -11.03 -13.99
N LEU A 296 6.15 -11.80 -14.55
CA LEU A 296 6.46 -13.16 -14.11
C LEU A 296 7.54 -13.07 -13.04
N THR A 297 7.29 -13.65 -11.89
CA THR A 297 8.16 -13.60 -10.71
C THR A 297 8.45 -14.99 -10.18
N GLY A 298 9.70 -15.24 -9.85
CA GLY A 298 10.12 -16.34 -8.97
C GLY A 298 10.50 -15.80 -7.61
N SER A 299 10.11 -16.48 -6.55
CA SER A 299 10.54 -16.20 -5.17
C SER A 299 11.30 -17.38 -4.65
N PHE A 300 12.62 -17.25 -4.47
CA PHE A 300 13.50 -18.31 -3.98
C PHE A 300 14.05 -17.96 -2.60
N SER A 301 13.62 -18.71 -1.58
CA SER A 301 13.97 -18.48 -0.18
C SER A 301 15.13 -19.38 0.28
N VAL A 302 16.12 -18.75 0.92
CA VAL A 302 17.26 -19.43 1.59
C VAL A 302 17.41 -18.79 2.97
N ASP A 303 16.98 -19.48 4.01
CA ASP A 303 16.88 -18.91 5.36
C ASP A 303 16.12 -17.56 5.35
N ASN A 304 16.77 -16.51 5.81
CA ASN A 304 16.20 -15.16 5.86
C ASN A 304 16.44 -14.33 4.57
N LEU A 305 17.02 -14.93 3.53
CA LEU A 305 17.27 -14.28 2.25
C LEU A 305 16.28 -14.78 1.21
N THR A 306 15.63 -13.86 0.51
CA THR A 306 14.78 -14.16 -0.65
C THR A 306 15.40 -13.54 -1.91
N ILE A 307 15.61 -14.35 -2.94
CA ILE A 307 16.05 -13.93 -4.26
C ILE A 307 14.83 -13.90 -5.19
N ILE A 308 14.60 -12.76 -5.84
CA ILE A 308 13.37 -12.49 -6.60
C ILE A 308 13.74 -12.09 -8.03
N PRO A 309 13.89 -13.03 -8.97
CA PRO A 309 13.95 -12.72 -10.39
C PRO A 309 12.56 -12.37 -10.94
N GLU A 310 12.49 -11.33 -11.78
CA GLU A 310 11.29 -10.91 -12.49
C GLU A 310 11.56 -10.64 -13.96
N VAL A 311 10.57 -10.98 -14.81
CA VAL A 311 10.46 -10.47 -16.18
C VAL A 311 9.14 -9.71 -16.28
N ARG A 312 9.22 -8.44 -16.66
CA ARG A 312 8.07 -7.55 -16.76
C ARG A 312 7.90 -7.06 -18.21
N LEU A 313 6.64 -6.96 -18.63
CA LEU A 313 6.20 -6.34 -19.87
C LEU A 313 5.10 -5.32 -19.55
N ASP A 314 5.28 -4.09 -19.96
CA ASP A 314 4.28 -3.02 -19.95
C ASP A 314 3.91 -2.68 -21.39
N SER A 315 2.61 -2.56 -21.69
CA SER A 315 2.12 -2.26 -23.02
C SER A 315 0.95 -1.28 -22.93
N TRP A 316 1.17 -0.06 -23.43
CA TRP A 316 0.14 0.96 -23.55
C TRP A 316 -0.71 0.74 -24.80
N SER A 317 -1.99 1.07 -24.70
CA SER A 317 -2.92 1.01 -25.81
C SER A 317 -2.79 2.23 -26.73
N ASP A 318 -3.44 2.13 -27.90
CA ASP A 318 -3.53 3.19 -28.89
C ASP A 318 -2.16 3.69 -29.38
N ASP A 319 -2.08 4.94 -29.80
CA ASP A 319 -0.85 5.56 -30.32
C ASP A 319 0.01 6.20 -29.19
N PHE A 320 -0.19 5.80 -27.92
CA PHE A 320 0.65 6.31 -26.83
C PHE A 320 1.95 5.51 -26.74
N GLU A 321 3.05 6.17 -27.07
CA GLU A 321 4.38 5.60 -27.16
C GLU A 321 5.36 6.25 -26.16
N PRO A 322 5.23 5.96 -24.85
CA PRO A 322 6.03 6.61 -23.80
C PRO A 322 7.47 6.12 -23.72
N PHE A 323 7.82 5.06 -24.44
CA PHE A 323 9.14 4.43 -24.38
C PHE A 323 9.93 4.62 -25.69
N LEU A 324 11.22 4.35 -25.62
CA LEU A 324 12.09 4.23 -26.77
C LEU A 324 12.58 2.79 -26.92
N ASN A 325 12.59 2.26 -28.14
CA ASN A 325 13.16 0.96 -28.43
C ASN A 325 14.72 1.01 -28.52
N ASN A 326 15.38 -0.10 -28.84
CA ASN A 326 16.83 -0.16 -28.97
C ASN A 326 17.41 0.68 -30.12
N ASP A 327 16.59 1.04 -31.09
CA ASP A 327 16.97 1.89 -32.24
C ASP A 327 16.72 3.39 -31.94
N GLY A 328 16.08 3.70 -30.79
CA GLY A 328 15.73 5.04 -30.38
C GLY A 328 14.40 5.54 -30.93
N ASP A 329 13.60 4.67 -31.55
CA ASP A 329 12.26 5.01 -31.99
C ASP A 329 11.25 4.89 -30.86
N ALA A 330 10.20 5.71 -30.90
CA ALA A 330 9.10 5.65 -29.93
C ALA A 330 8.37 4.29 -30.03
N THR A 331 7.91 3.78 -28.87
CA THR A 331 7.19 2.52 -28.77
C THR A 331 6.23 2.52 -27.57
N SER A 332 5.11 1.82 -27.72
CA SER A 332 4.11 1.66 -26.68
C SER A 332 4.49 0.60 -25.63
N SER A 333 5.54 -0.19 -25.84
CA SER A 333 5.86 -1.30 -24.95
C SER A 333 7.29 -1.27 -24.45
N LEU A 334 7.45 -1.71 -23.18
CA LEU A 334 8.75 -1.88 -22.53
C LEU A 334 8.80 -3.25 -21.86
N SER A 335 9.84 -4.02 -22.16
CA SER A 335 10.14 -5.23 -21.40
C SER A 335 11.43 -5.09 -20.62
N SER A 336 11.46 -5.63 -19.40
CA SER A 336 12.61 -5.56 -18.50
C SER A 336 12.83 -6.87 -17.74
N PHE A 337 14.06 -7.07 -17.32
CA PHE A 337 14.46 -8.10 -16.37
C PHE A 337 14.95 -7.44 -15.09
N LEU A 338 14.56 -7.99 -13.96
CA LEU A 338 15.00 -7.57 -12.64
C LEU A 338 15.39 -8.81 -11.82
N ILE A 339 16.36 -8.68 -10.95
CA ILE A 339 16.63 -9.63 -9.87
C ILE A 339 16.91 -8.86 -8.60
N ALA A 340 16.14 -9.15 -7.55
CA ALA A 340 16.32 -8.56 -6.23
C ALA A 340 16.81 -9.58 -5.20
N ALA A 341 17.49 -9.07 -4.18
CA ALA A 341 17.87 -9.81 -2.98
C ALA A 341 17.30 -9.06 -1.77
N VAL A 342 16.44 -9.72 -1.01
CA VAL A 342 15.78 -9.18 0.18
C VAL A 342 16.16 -10.03 1.38
N TYR A 343 16.82 -9.45 2.36
CA TYR A 343 17.16 -10.09 3.62
C TYR A 343 16.32 -9.51 4.76
N SER A 344 15.64 -10.35 5.53
CA SER A 344 14.82 -9.96 6.68
C SER A 344 15.34 -10.55 7.98
N PHE A 345 15.13 -9.88 9.11
CA PHE A 345 15.63 -10.27 10.43
C PHE A 345 14.67 -9.87 11.55
#